data_81a0a4a2038df891928d24cec0e71a00
#
_entry.id   81a0a4a2038df891928d24cec0e71a00
#
_cell.length_a   1.000
_cell.length_b   1.000
_cell.length_c   1.000
_cell.angle_alpha   90.00
_cell.angle_beta   90.00
_cell.angle_gamma   90.00
#
_symmetry.space_group_name_H-M   'P 1'
#
loop_
_entity.id
_entity.type
_entity.pdbx_description
1 polymer ?
#
loop_
_entity_poly.entity_id
_entity_poly.type
_entity_poly.pdbx_seq_one_letter_code
_entity_poly.pdbx_strand_id
1 'polypeptide(L)'
;MSDTPDRPVYSAGKLPPRANLEHLRNEAKQRLKTMRSKTPTARLSEAQLLVARSYGFPSWPKLKSHVDALHDFGQQLVNAVHANNLGAIGKVLDRNPELVSAGTDLPRIERPSDTVAMRLIHLAIAEGKIDVLRLLIERGADLNARNADGRLPLHDCFELNHDDFAKILLDAGAVPDACTAAAYGMHARLEQILESDPASANDLTTGNSPLSWAAFGHQPKSATILFHYGAVADRPPYDACAWGPAAMVNSSDVARVLLEHGANPNWQDEEGNTPIHRVIRSRLVLDPAKFVQTLLEFGADVSLRNCEGRTPCDEAEALFQAGKSAETYFPVRPIGPKNLQQTIQILRSRLAQTF
;
A
#
# COMPACT_ATOMS: atom_id res chain seq x y z
N MET A 1 -42.87 49.46 -7.64
CA MET A 1 -42.14 48.71 -6.59
C MET A 1 -42.18 47.25 -6.99
N SER A 2 -41.12 46.78 -7.58
CA SER A 2 -40.97 45.43 -8.12
C SER A 2 -40.19 44.58 -7.10
N ASP A 3 -40.90 43.74 -6.36
CA ASP A 3 -40.32 42.71 -5.53
C ASP A 3 -39.76 41.59 -6.43
N THR A 4 -38.45 41.59 -6.62
CA THR A 4 -37.73 40.43 -7.12
C THR A 4 -37.44 39.50 -5.93
N PRO A 5 -37.88 38.22 -5.96
CA PRO A 5 -37.58 37.32 -4.87
C PRO A 5 -36.08 37.03 -4.83
N ASP A 6 -35.52 37.25 -3.65
CA ASP A 6 -34.18 36.96 -3.25
C ASP A 6 -33.76 35.52 -3.68
N ARG A 7 -32.84 35.41 -4.64
CA ARG A 7 -32.29 34.13 -5.05
C ARG A 7 -31.32 33.69 -3.95
N PRO A 8 -31.52 32.54 -3.29
CA PRO A 8 -30.56 32.05 -2.33
C PRO A 8 -29.24 31.84 -3.05
N VAL A 9 -28.21 32.56 -2.61
CA VAL A 9 -26.81 32.37 -3.01
C VAL A 9 -26.36 31.03 -2.41
N TYR A 10 -26.46 29.95 -3.17
CA TYR A 10 -25.88 28.69 -2.80
C TYR A 10 -24.35 28.84 -2.98
N SER A 11 -23.58 28.75 -1.89
CA SER A 11 -22.13 28.57 -1.99
C SER A 11 -21.89 27.24 -2.72
N ALA A 12 -21.37 27.32 -3.93
CA ALA A 12 -21.09 26.15 -4.75
C ALA A 12 -20.06 25.27 -4.02
N GLY A 13 -20.46 24.11 -3.56
CA GLY A 13 -19.57 23.08 -3.05
C GLY A 13 -18.66 22.60 -4.20
N LYS A 14 -17.39 22.34 -3.91
CA LYS A 14 -16.54 21.67 -4.89
C LYS A 14 -17.06 20.24 -5.08
N LEU A 15 -17.10 19.78 -6.33
CA LEU A 15 -17.34 18.36 -6.63
C LEU A 15 -16.35 17.52 -5.84
N PRO A 16 -16.79 16.40 -5.23
CA PRO A 16 -15.85 15.48 -4.59
C PRO A 16 -14.75 15.08 -5.58
N PRO A 17 -13.53 14.86 -5.15
CA PRO A 17 -12.42 14.45 -6.02
C PRO A 17 -12.71 13.19 -6.86
N ARG A 18 -13.74 12.44 -6.49
CA ARG A 18 -14.23 11.20 -7.13
C ARG A 18 -15.71 11.30 -7.48
N ALA A 19 -16.18 12.46 -7.92
CA ALA A 19 -17.55 12.59 -8.38
C ALA A 19 -17.76 11.68 -9.60
N ASN A 20 -18.38 10.51 -9.38
CA ASN A 20 -18.91 9.67 -10.45
C ASN A 20 -20.43 9.80 -10.49
N LEU A 21 -21.03 9.43 -11.61
CA LEU A 21 -22.47 9.53 -11.81
C LEU A 21 -23.27 8.66 -10.82
N GLU A 22 -22.72 7.56 -10.37
CA GLU A 22 -23.37 6.66 -9.41
C GLU A 22 -23.46 7.32 -8.02
N HIS A 23 -22.36 7.91 -7.55
CA HIS A 23 -22.34 8.68 -6.31
C HIS A 23 -23.38 9.81 -6.34
N LEU A 24 -23.38 10.61 -7.40
CA LEU A 24 -24.34 11.71 -7.57
C LEU A 24 -25.79 11.24 -7.66
N ARG A 25 -26.04 10.09 -8.31
CA ARG A 25 -27.37 9.46 -8.33
C ARG A 25 -27.79 8.99 -6.94
N ASN A 26 -26.89 8.43 -6.16
CA ASN A 26 -27.16 7.99 -4.80
C ASN A 26 -27.42 9.20 -3.88
N GLU A 27 -26.65 10.28 -4.01
CA GLU A 27 -26.91 11.54 -3.30
C GLU A 27 -28.32 12.10 -3.66
N ALA A 28 -28.68 12.10 -4.94
CA ALA A 28 -30.03 12.55 -5.37
C ALA A 28 -31.13 11.66 -4.78
N LYS A 29 -30.95 10.34 -4.71
CA LYS A 29 -31.91 9.42 -4.07
C LYS A 29 -32.02 9.69 -2.56
N GLN A 30 -30.91 9.93 -1.86
CA GLN A 30 -30.93 10.29 -0.44
C GLN A 30 -31.65 11.61 -0.20
N ARG A 31 -31.37 12.64 -1.00
CA ARG A 31 -32.09 13.91 -0.94
C ARG A 31 -33.59 13.74 -1.22
N LEU A 32 -33.94 12.94 -2.20
CA LEU A 32 -35.35 12.64 -2.51
C LEU A 32 -36.05 12.02 -1.29
N LYS A 33 -35.40 11.08 -0.60
CA LYS A 33 -35.94 10.47 0.62
C LYS A 33 -36.24 11.53 1.69
N THR A 34 -35.31 12.47 1.90
CA THR A 34 -35.45 13.57 2.85
C THR A 34 -36.56 14.57 2.38
N MET A 35 -36.66 14.84 1.08
CA MET A 35 -37.69 15.72 0.53
C MET A 35 -39.07 15.11 0.72
N ARG A 36 -39.25 13.81 0.48
CA ARG A 36 -40.53 13.12 0.60
C ARG A 36 -41.08 13.05 2.04
N SER A 37 -40.22 13.14 3.05
CA SER A 37 -40.69 13.27 4.44
C SER A 37 -41.42 14.59 4.71
N LYS A 38 -41.19 15.64 3.90
CA LYS A 38 -41.84 16.95 4.00
C LYS A 38 -42.85 17.19 2.89
N THR A 39 -42.58 16.64 1.71
CA THR A 39 -43.41 16.83 0.48
C THR A 39 -43.51 15.46 -0.21
N PRO A 40 -44.57 14.67 0.09
CA PRO A 40 -44.71 13.29 -0.42
C PRO A 40 -44.69 13.18 -1.96
N THR A 41 -45.08 14.25 -2.66
CA THR A 41 -45.15 14.32 -4.14
C THR A 41 -43.81 14.69 -4.80
N ALA A 42 -42.72 14.90 -4.01
CA ALA A 42 -41.41 15.29 -4.56
C ALA A 42 -40.88 14.28 -5.57
N ARG A 43 -40.37 14.79 -6.69
CA ARG A 43 -39.85 13.99 -7.83
C ARG A 43 -38.33 13.88 -7.79
N LEU A 44 -37.81 12.82 -8.37
CA LEU A 44 -36.36 12.60 -8.48
C LEU A 44 -35.67 13.74 -9.26
N SER A 45 -36.29 14.29 -10.28
CA SER A 45 -35.79 15.43 -11.05
C SER A 45 -35.55 16.68 -10.20
N GLU A 46 -36.37 16.91 -9.19
CA GLU A 46 -36.22 18.04 -8.25
C GLU A 46 -35.00 17.81 -7.33
N ALA A 47 -34.82 16.59 -6.81
CA ALA A 47 -33.68 16.23 -6.02
C ALA A 47 -32.37 16.30 -6.85
N GLN A 48 -32.39 15.83 -8.09
CA GLN A 48 -31.26 15.93 -9.03
C GLN A 48 -30.91 17.39 -9.33
N LEU A 49 -31.91 18.27 -9.51
CA LEU A 49 -31.66 19.70 -9.70
C LEU A 49 -31.01 20.34 -8.47
N LEU A 50 -31.43 19.96 -7.26
CA LEU A 50 -30.82 20.44 -6.03
C LEU A 50 -29.37 19.96 -5.88
N VAL A 51 -29.07 18.71 -6.22
CA VAL A 51 -27.70 18.20 -6.24
C VAL A 51 -26.86 18.96 -7.27
N ALA A 52 -27.35 19.16 -8.49
CA ALA A 52 -26.63 19.91 -9.50
C ALA A 52 -26.30 21.34 -9.04
N ARG A 53 -27.27 22.03 -8.45
CA ARG A 53 -27.10 23.38 -7.93
C ARG A 53 -26.15 23.47 -6.73
N SER A 54 -26.12 22.45 -5.85
CA SER A 54 -25.17 22.43 -4.73
C SER A 54 -23.70 22.34 -5.20
N TYR A 55 -23.48 21.83 -6.41
CA TYR A 55 -22.18 21.81 -7.06
C TYR A 55 -21.98 22.95 -8.10
N GLY A 56 -22.85 23.96 -8.12
CA GLY A 56 -22.72 25.14 -9.00
C GLY A 56 -23.23 24.93 -10.43
N PHE A 57 -23.87 23.81 -10.74
CA PHE A 57 -24.40 23.55 -12.08
C PHE A 57 -25.87 23.94 -12.20
N PRO A 58 -26.27 24.56 -13.34
CA PRO A 58 -27.65 25.04 -13.53
C PRO A 58 -28.67 23.90 -13.67
N SER A 59 -28.23 22.69 -14.04
CA SER A 59 -29.08 21.54 -14.22
C SER A 59 -28.33 20.21 -14.09
N TRP A 60 -29.08 19.13 -13.79
CA TRP A 60 -28.54 17.76 -13.76
C TRP A 60 -27.85 17.31 -15.08
N PRO A 61 -28.40 17.56 -16.28
CA PRO A 61 -27.75 17.24 -17.53
C PRO A 61 -26.38 17.93 -17.69
N LYS A 62 -26.25 19.19 -17.25
CA LYS A 62 -24.97 19.92 -17.29
C LYS A 62 -23.95 19.36 -16.31
N LEU A 63 -24.37 19.02 -15.08
CA LEU A 63 -23.51 18.30 -14.12
C LEU A 63 -23.06 16.96 -14.69
N LYS A 64 -24.00 16.17 -15.23
CA LYS A 64 -23.69 14.87 -15.84
C LYS A 64 -22.68 15.01 -16.97
N SER A 65 -22.91 15.92 -17.92
CA SER A 65 -21.99 16.14 -19.06
C SER A 65 -20.58 16.56 -18.60
N HIS A 66 -20.49 17.34 -17.51
CA HIS A 66 -19.20 17.71 -16.94
C HIS A 66 -18.46 16.50 -16.34
N VAL A 67 -19.17 15.65 -15.57
CA VAL A 67 -18.59 14.44 -14.97
C VAL A 67 -18.19 13.43 -16.04
N ASP A 68 -19.01 13.25 -17.09
CA ASP A 68 -18.67 12.37 -18.23
C ASP A 68 -17.39 12.88 -18.94
N ALA A 69 -17.29 14.21 -19.17
CA ALA A 69 -16.10 14.81 -19.79
C ALA A 69 -14.84 14.64 -18.93
N LEU A 70 -14.94 14.79 -17.60
CA LEU A 70 -13.81 14.54 -16.70
C LEU A 70 -13.34 13.08 -16.74
N HIS A 71 -14.28 12.14 -16.84
CA HIS A 71 -13.96 10.72 -17.01
C HIS A 71 -13.22 10.45 -18.33
N ASP A 72 -13.68 11.02 -19.44
CA ASP A 72 -13.04 10.90 -20.76
C ASP A 72 -11.61 11.49 -20.74
N PHE A 73 -11.40 12.65 -20.11
CA PHE A 73 -10.06 13.22 -19.92
C PHE A 73 -9.17 12.39 -19.02
N GLY A 74 -9.72 11.80 -17.96
CA GLY A 74 -9.01 10.86 -17.11
C GLY A 74 -8.47 9.67 -17.92
N GLN A 75 -9.30 9.06 -18.75
CA GLN A 75 -8.88 7.95 -19.62
C GLN A 75 -7.83 8.37 -20.66
N GLN A 76 -7.95 9.59 -21.23
CA GLN A 76 -6.93 10.14 -22.14
C GLN A 76 -5.59 10.32 -21.43
N LEU A 77 -5.59 10.82 -20.19
CA LEU A 77 -4.36 10.97 -19.39
C LEU A 77 -3.71 9.62 -19.10
N VAL A 78 -4.47 8.61 -18.71
CA VAL A 78 -3.98 7.25 -18.50
C VAL A 78 -3.29 6.71 -19.75
N ASN A 79 -3.97 6.76 -20.89
CA ASN A 79 -3.41 6.26 -22.15
C ASN A 79 -2.15 7.05 -22.52
N ALA A 80 -2.10 8.36 -22.24
CA ALA A 80 -0.93 9.18 -22.50
C ALA A 80 0.24 8.86 -21.57
N VAL A 81 -0.01 8.48 -20.30
CA VAL A 81 1.03 8.01 -19.36
C VAL A 81 1.60 6.68 -19.85
N HIS A 82 0.77 5.69 -20.18
CA HIS A 82 1.23 4.42 -20.75
C HIS A 82 2.10 4.63 -22.00
N ALA A 83 1.68 5.56 -22.88
CA ALA A 83 2.41 5.89 -24.09
C ALA A 83 3.64 6.80 -23.86
N ASN A 84 3.92 7.23 -22.62
CA ASN A 84 4.94 8.24 -22.27
C ASN A 84 4.81 9.53 -23.12
N ASN A 85 3.59 9.95 -23.44
CA ASN A 85 3.31 11.09 -24.29
C ASN A 85 3.13 12.38 -23.50
N LEU A 86 4.24 13.03 -23.15
CA LEU A 86 4.26 14.28 -22.36
C LEU A 86 3.45 15.41 -23.00
N GLY A 87 3.46 15.49 -24.34
CA GLY A 87 2.71 16.53 -25.07
C GLY A 87 1.20 16.34 -24.95
N ALA A 88 0.71 15.09 -24.96
CA ALA A 88 -0.70 14.80 -24.76
C ALA A 88 -1.11 15.07 -23.31
N ILE A 89 -0.29 14.65 -22.34
CA ILE A 89 -0.52 14.92 -20.90
C ILE A 89 -0.61 16.43 -20.67
N GLY A 90 0.39 17.18 -21.16
CA GLY A 90 0.42 18.64 -21.02
C GLY A 90 -0.84 19.31 -21.56
N LYS A 91 -1.26 18.98 -22.79
CA LYS A 91 -2.47 19.54 -23.41
C LYS A 91 -3.76 19.29 -22.63
N VAL A 92 -3.91 18.11 -22.03
CA VAL A 92 -5.09 17.79 -21.20
C VAL A 92 -5.03 18.56 -19.89
N LEU A 93 -3.87 18.57 -19.21
CA LEU A 93 -3.68 19.27 -17.93
C LEU A 93 -3.74 20.81 -18.08
N ASP A 94 -3.32 21.37 -19.21
CA ASP A 94 -3.46 22.81 -19.50
C ASP A 94 -4.93 23.26 -19.55
N ARG A 95 -5.83 22.36 -19.98
CA ARG A 95 -7.27 22.64 -20.06
C ARG A 95 -8.02 22.28 -18.78
N ASN A 96 -7.50 21.34 -18.01
CA ASN A 96 -8.13 20.78 -16.81
C ASN A 96 -7.08 20.57 -15.71
N PRO A 97 -6.55 21.67 -15.11
CA PRO A 97 -5.46 21.57 -14.11
C PRO A 97 -5.81 20.72 -12.89
N GLU A 98 -7.10 20.66 -12.52
CA GLU A 98 -7.60 19.86 -11.40
C GLU A 98 -7.34 18.36 -11.56
N LEU A 99 -7.20 17.87 -12.79
CA LEU A 99 -6.95 16.44 -13.06
C LEU A 99 -5.54 15.99 -12.64
N VAL A 100 -4.60 16.91 -12.40
CA VAL A 100 -3.23 16.54 -11.98
C VAL A 100 -3.21 15.75 -10.68
N SER A 101 -4.12 16.08 -9.75
CA SER A 101 -4.28 15.39 -8.46
C SER A 101 -5.55 14.53 -8.37
N ALA A 102 -6.33 14.48 -9.43
CA ALA A 102 -7.53 13.64 -9.48
C ALA A 102 -7.16 12.15 -9.48
N GLY A 103 -7.98 11.33 -8.83
CA GLY A 103 -7.94 9.89 -9.03
C GLY A 103 -8.57 9.53 -10.37
N THR A 104 -7.94 8.67 -11.12
CA THR A 104 -8.51 8.08 -12.33
C THR A 104 -9.01 6.68 -12.01
N ASP A 105 -10.16 6.28 -12.57
CA ASP A 105 -10.67 4.91 -12.43
C ASP A 105 -9.85 3.99 -13.34
N LEU A 106 -8.83 3.36 -12.76
CA LEU A 106 -7.96 2.43 -13.48
C LEU A 106 -8.15 1.01 -12.97
N PRO A 107 -8.06 0.00 -13.86
CA PRO A 107 -7.97 -1.37 -13.42
C PRO A 107 -6.69 -1.57 -12.58
N ARG A 108 -6.80 -2.31 -11.48
CA ARG A 108 -5.65 -2.72 -10.67
C ARG A 108 -4.72 -3.57 -11.52
N ILE A 109 -3.42 -3.31 -11.50
CA ILE A 109 -2.42 -4.09 -12.27
C ILE A 109 -2.48 -5.57 -11.87
N GLU A 110 -2.72 -5.87 -10.58
CA GLU A 110 -2.81 -7.25 -10.06
C GLU A 110 -4.17 -7.93 -10.29
N ARG A 111 -5.24 -7.16 -10.48
CA ARG A 111 -6.61 -7.67 -10.72
C ARG A 111 -7.31 -6.78 -11.75
N PRO A 112 -7.28 -7.14 -13.04
CA PRO A 112 -7.88 -6.33 -14.11
C PRO A 112 -9.39 -6.09 -13.96
N SER A 113 -10.09 -6.87 -13.11
CA SER A 113 -11.53 -6.73 -12.84
C SER A 113 -11.85 -5.64 -11.81
N ASP A 114 -10.87 -5.19 -11.02
CA ASP A 114 -11.08 -4.23 -9.95
C ASP A 114 -10.63 -2.84 -10.40
N THR A 115 -11.58 -1.95 -10.65
CA THR A 115 -11.28 -0.53 -10.89
C THR A 115 -10.91 0.15 -9.58
N VAL A 116 -9.63 0.52 -9.42
CA VAL A 116 -9.15 1.31 -8.29
C VAL A 116 -8.81 2.71 -8.79
N ALA A 117 -9.32 3.72 -8.11
CA ALA A 117 -8.93 5.10 -8.41
C ALA A 117 -7.43 5.28 -8.12
N MET A 118 -6.61 5.15 -9.16
CA MET A 118 -5.18 5.41 -9.09
C MET A 118 -4.91 6.86 -9.47
N ARG A 119 -4.12 7.57 -8.69
CA ARG A 119 -3.70 8.93 -9.05
C ARG A 119 -2.60 8.88 -10.10
N LEU A 120 -2.54 9.87 -10.96
CA LEU A 120 -1.55 9.92 -12.05
C LEU A 120 -0.10 9.76 -11.56
N ILE A 121 0.22 10.30 -10.37
CA ILE A 121 1.55 10.20 -9.79
C ILE A 121 1.91 8.74 -9.44
N HIS A 122 0.99 7.98 -8.86
CA HIS A 122 1.18 6.56 -8.58
C HIS A 122 1.30 5.73 -9.87
N LEU A 123 0.49 6.08 -10.89
CA LEU A 123 0.59 5.42 -12.20
C LEU A 123 1.94 5.69 -12.86
N ALA A 124 2.43 6.94 -12.83
CA ALA A 124 3.73 7.27 -13.39
C ALA A 124 4.87 6.48 -12.72
N ILE A 125 4.80 6.27 -11.40
CA ILE A 125 5.76 5.45 -10.64
C ILE A 125 5.62 3.97 -11.03
N ALA A 126 4.40 3.43 -11.03
CA ALA A 126 4.12 2.04 -11.36
C ALA A 126 4.59 1.66 -12.78
N GLU A 127 4.48 2.58 -13.72
CA GLU A 127 4.91 2.42 -15.12
C GLU A 127 6.40 2.77 -15.35
N GLY A 128 7.12 3.22 -14.32
CA GLY A 128 8.51 3.65 -14.45
C GLY A 128 8.70 4.86 -15.36
N LYS A 129 7.73 5.80 -15.42
CA LYS A 129 7.74 6.96 -16.33
C LYS A 129 8.28 8.20 -15.62
N ILE A 130 9.61 8.31 -15.52
CA ILE A 130 10.28 9.37 -14.78
C ILE A 130 9.98 10.78 -15.35
N ASP A 131 9.91 10.90 -16.68
CA ASP A 131 9.61 12.18 -17.32
C ASP A 131 8.18 12.63 -17.06
N VAL A 132 7.24 11.67 -17.01
CA VAL A 132 5.85 11.94 -16.62
C VAL A 132 5.80 12.37 -15.16
N LEU A 133 6.52 11.71 -14.24
CA LEU A 133 6.61 12.12 -12.84
C LEU A 133 7.08 13.59 -12.72
N ARG A 134 8.16 13.95 -13.40
CA ARG A 134 8.67 15.34 -13.42
C ARG A 134 7.63 16.32 -13.92
N LEU A 135 6.96 16.01 -15.03
CA LEU A 135 5.89 16.84 -15.58
C LEU A 135 4.73 17.01 -14.58
N LEU A 136 4.31 15.95 -13.90
CA LEU A 136 3.24 16.02 -12.90
C LEU A 136 3.65 16.91 -11.71
N ILE A 137 4.90 16.81 -11.25
CA ILE A 137 5.45 17.66 -10.19
C ILE A 137 5.44 19.13 -10.63
N GLU A 138 5.93 19.44 -11.83
CA GLU A 138 5.90 20.79 -12.40
C GLU A 138 4.50 21.38 -12.50
N ARG A 139 3.49 20.52 -12.69
CA ARG A 139 2.07 20.91 -12.75
C ARG A 139 1.38 20.95 -11.39
N GLY A 140 2.12 20.77 -10.30
CA GLY A 140 1.62 20.86 -8.93
C GLY A 140 0.85 19.65 -8.45
N ALA A 141 1.22 18.46 -8.90
CA ALA A 141 0.67 17.21 -8.35
C ALA A 141 0.86 17.15 -6.83
N ASP A 142 -0.15 16.65 -6.13
CA ASP A 142 -0.03 16.38 -4.69
C ASP A 142 0.89 15.18 -4.45
N LEU A 143 2.11 15.46 -3.97
CA LEU A 143 3.17 14.46 -3.72
C LEU A 143 2.86 13.54 -2.54
N ASN A 144 1.89 13.94 -1.70
CA ASN A 144 1.48 13.20 -0.51
C ASN A 144 0.08 12.58 -0.66
N ALA A 145 -0.42 12.57 -1.89
CA ALA A 145 -1.72 12.01 -2.19
C ALA A 145 -1.76 10.51 -1.96
N ARG A 146 -2.56 10.04 -0.99
CA ARG A 146 -2.71 8.60 -0.75
C ARG A 146 -3.58 7.95 -1.84
N ASN A 147 -3.20 6.76 -2.27
CA ASN A 147 -4.01 5.91 -3.15
C ASN A 147 -5.15 5.22 -2.36
N ALA A 148 -5.89 4.31 -3.01
CA ALA A 148 -6.99 3.59 -2.39
C ALA A 148 -6.57 2.66 -1.25
N ASP A 149 -5.33 2.19 -1.26
CA ASP A 149 -4.74 1.33 -0.23
C ASP A 149 -4.09 2.14 0.91
N GLY A 150 -4.31 3.47 0.94
CA GLY A 150 -3.74 4.38 1.95
C GLY A 150 -2.26 4.70 1.76
N ARG A 151 -1.65 4.30 0.64
CA ARG A 151 -0.21 4.44 0.38
C ARG A 151 0.14 5.79 -0.23
N LEU A 152 1.26 6.36 0.19
CA LEU A 152 1.89 7.52 -0.43
C LEU A 152 2.65 7.11 -1.71
N PRO A 153 2.94 8.04 -2.64
CA PRO A 153 3.84 7.77 -3.77
C PRO A 153 5.20 7.20 -3.36
N LEU A 154 5.74 7.63 -2.21
CA LEU A 154 6.99 7.09 -1.66
C LEU A 154 6.92 5.60 -1.28
N HIS A 155 5.75 5.07 -0.89
CA HIS A 155 5.58 3.63 -0.66
C HIS A 155 5.73 2.84 -1.97
N ASP A 156 5.09 3.32 -3.06
CA ASP A 156 5.18 2.66 -4.36
C ASP A 156 6.63 2.69 -4.88
N CYS A 157 7.36 3.80 -4.68
CA CYS A 157 8.78 3.87 -5.04
C CYS A 157 9.59 2.82 -4.29
N PHE A 158 9.34 2.62 -3.00
CA PHE A 158 10.04 1.62 -2.20
C PHE A 158 9.74 0.19 -2.68
N GLU A 159 8.47 -0.16 -2.84
CA GLU A 159 8.06 -1.52 -3.27
C GLU A 159 8.58 -1.88 -4.67
N LEU A 160 8.68 -0.91 -5.55
CA LEU A 160 9.14 -1.11 -6.94
C LEU A 160 10.65 -0.93 -7.10
N ASN A 161 11.38 -0.64 -6.02
CA ASN A 161 12.83 -0.32 -6.04
C ASN A 161 13.16 0.85 -6.98
N HIS A 162 12.30 1.87 -7.00
CA HIS A 162 12.48 3.08 -7.80
C HIS A 162 13.11 4.21 -6.95
N ASP A 163 14.35 4.03 -6.50
CA ASP A 163 15.05 4.98 -5.63
C ASP A 163 15.28 6.35 -6.28
N ASP A 164 15.43 6.40 -7.60
CA ASP A 164 15.52 7.63 -8.38
C ASP A 164 14.22 8.43 -8.36
N PHE A 165 13.07 7.76 -8.42
CA PHE A 165 11.75 8.39 -8.27
C PHE A 165 11.54 8.90 -6.83
N ALA A 166 11.92 8.10 -5.83
CA ALA A 166 11.85 8.51 -4.43
C ALA A 166 12.67 9.77 -4.18
N LYS A 167 13.90 9.82 -4.72
CA LYS A 167 14.74 11.01 -4.63
C LYS A 167 14.09 12.23 -5.26
N ILE A 168 13.53 12.12 -6.47
CA ILE A 168 12.84 13.23 -7.14
C ILE A 168 11.66 13.74 -6.30
N LEU A 169 10.87 12.82 -5.72
CA LEU A 169 9.75 13.18 -4.85
C LEU A 169 10.20 13.92 -3.60
N LEU A 170 11.26 13.43 -2.92
CA LEU A 170 11.81 14.04 -1.72
C LEU A 170 12.40 15.43 -2.03
N ASP A 171 13.17 15.55 -3.11
CA ASP A 171 13.73 16.83 -3.56
C ASP A 171 12.62 17.85 -3.92
N ALA A 172 11.47 17.38 -4.37
CA ALA A 172 10.28 18.20 -4.65
C ALA A 172 9.42 18.50 -3.41
N GLY A 173 9.76 17.98 -2.23
CA GLY A 173 9.07 18.27 -0.98
C GLY A 173 8.02 17.23 -0.55
N ALA A 174 8.05 16.00 -1.08
CA ALA A 174 7.25 14.92 -0.53
C ALA A 174 7.58 14.67 0.94
N VAL A 175 6.55 14.41 1.74
CA VAL A 175 6.68 14.23 3.19
C VAL A 175 6.54 12.75 3.53
N PRO A 176 7.63 12.08 4.00
CA PRO A 176 7.58 10.71 4.47
C PRO A 176 6.69 10.58 5.72
N ASP A 177 5.86 9.53 5.76
CA ASP A 177 5.19 9.08 6.99
C ASP A 177 6.09 8.10 7.79
N ALA A 178 5.58 7.57 8.91
CA ALA A 178 6.35 6.66 9.75
C ALA A 178 6.76 5.38 9.01
N CYS A 179 5.88 4.87 8.13
CA CYS A 179 6.14 3.67 7.33
C CYS A 179 7.29 3.89 6.33
N THR A 180 7.20 4.95 5.51
CA THR A 180 8.25 5.28 4.53
C THR A 180 9.56 5.69 5.21
N ALA A 181 9.50 6.47 6.29
CA ALA A 181 10.68 6.85 7.05
C ALA A 181 11.38 5.61 7.66
N ALA A 182 10.60 4.64 8.15
CA ALA A 182 11.14 3.38 8.68
C ALA A 182 11.77 2.52 7.59
N ALA A 183 11.13 2.37 6.44
CA ALA A 183 11.60 1.56 5.30
C ALA A 183 12.90 2.09 4.71
N TYR A 184 13.01 3.40 4.51
CA TYR A 184 14.18 4.05 3.94
C TYR A 184 15.29 4.35 4.97
N GLY A 185 15.11 4.00 6.26
CA GLY A 185 16.08 4.28 7.32
C GLY A 185 16.28 5.78 7.58
N MET A 186 15.27 6.59 7.36
CA MET A 186 15.29 8.03 7.61
C MET A 186 15.12 8.31 9.13
N HIS A 187 16.10 7.88 9.93
CA HIS A 187 15.98 7.81 11.39
C HIS A 187 15.59 9.12 12.04
N ALA A 188 16.25 10.22 11.68
CA ALA A 188 15.92 11.55 12.24
C ALA A 188 14.48 11.99 11.90
N ARG A 189 14.01 11.66 10.67
CA ARG A 189 12.64 11.96 10.28
C ARG A 189 11.64 11.08 11.03
N LEU A 190 11.97 9.80 11.20
CA LEU A 190 11.16 8.84 11.95
C LEU A 190 11.00 9.32 13.42
N GLU A 191 12.10 9.71 14.08
CA GLU A 191 12.08 10.26 15.44
C GLU A 191 11.19 11.50 15.52
N GLN A 192 11.33 12.48 14.61
CA GLN A 192 10.47 13.68 14.58
C GLN A 192 8.97 13.34 14.45
N ILE A 193 8.62 12.36 13.62
CA ILE A 193 7.23 11.94 13.46
C ILE A 193 6.72 11.34 14.77
N LEU A 194 7.49 10.44 15.38
CA LEU A 194 7.11 9.72 16.59
C LEU A 194 7.12 10.60 17.84
N GLU A 195 7.98 11.63 17.89
CA GLU A 195 7.93 12.65 18.95
C GLU A 195 6.65 13.48 18.87
N SER A 196 6.19 13.82 17.66
CA SER A 196 4.96 14.60 17.48
C SER A 196 3.69 13.76 17.62
N ASP A 197 3.73 12.50 17.21
CA ASP A 197 2.63 11.55 17.29
C ASP A 197 3.14 10.12 17.53
N PRO A 198 3.32 9.71 18.81
CA PRO A 198 3.76 8.35 19.16
C PRO A 198 2.82 7.23 18.65
N ALA A 199 1.54 7.52 18.42
CA ALA A 199 0.59 6.55 17.90
C ALA A 199 0.95 6.08 16.49
N SER A 200 1.66 6.90 15.72
CA SER A 200 2.19 6.56 14.39
C SER A 200 3.14 5.38 14.40
N ALA A 201 3.73 4.98 15.56
CA ALA A 201 4.55 3.77 15.67
C ALA A 201 3.78 2.48 15.35
N ASN A 202 2.45 2.53 15.44
CA ASN A 202 1.54 1.42 15.20
C ASN A 202 0.49 1.72 14.12
N ASP A 203 0.75 2.67 13.22
CA ASP A 203 -0.14 3.02 12.12
C ASP A 203 -0.29 1.84 11.13
N LEU A 204 -1.53 1.49 10.81
CA LEU A 204 -1.89 0.43 9.86
C LEU A 204 -2.60 0.97 8.61
N THR A 205 -2.55 2.27 8.37
CA THR A 205 -3.22 2.91 7.21
C THR A 205 -2.82 2.29 5.88
N THR A 206 -1.59 1.77 5.77
CA THR A 206 -1.07 1.11 4.57
C THR A 206 -1.29 -0.41 4.54
N GLY A 207 -2.00 -0.96 5.51
CA GLY A 207 -2.15 -2.41 5.71
C GLY A 207 -0.98 -3.08 6.43
N ASN A 208 0.20 -2.44 6.47
CA ASN A 208 1.39 -2.92 7.17
C ASN A 208 1.84 -1.93 8.25
N SER A 209 2.37 -2.44 9.36
CA SER A 209 2.91 -1.59 10.43
C SER A 209 4.25 -0.95 10.04
N PRO A 210 4.67 0.16 10.68
CA PRO A 210 6.01 0.72 10.48
C PRO A 210 7.14 -0.28 10.79
N LEU A 211 6.94 -1.21 11.74
CA LEU A 211 7.88 -2.31 11.97
C LEU A 211 7.99 -3.25 10.78
N SER A 212 6.87 -3.54 10.10
CA SER A 212 6.86 -4.34 8.87
C SER A 212 7.64 -3.63 7.76
N TRP A 213 7.46 -2.33 7.61
CA TRP A 213 8.20 -1.53 6.63
C TRP A 213 9.69 -1.43 6.98
N ALA A 214 10.06 -1.31 8.26
CA ALA A 214 11.45 -1.40 8.70
C ALA A 214 12.08 -2.76 8.35
N ALA A 215 11.30 -3.84 8.48
CA ALA A 215 11.75 -5.19 8.12
C ALA A 215 11.94 -5.34 6.60
N PHE A 216 11.02 -4.86 5.78
CA PHE A 216 11.17 -4.82 4.32
C PHE A 216 12.41 -4.04 3.89
N GLY A 217 12.71 -2.93 4.56
CA GLY A 217 13.87 -2.08 4.29
C GLY A 217 15.18 -2.57 4.91
N HIS A 218 15.20 -3.70 5.61
CA HIS A 218 16.38 -4.17 6.36
C HIS A 218 16.92 -3.12 7.35
N GLN A 219 16.03 -2.40 8.06
CA GLN A 219 16.38 -1.27 8.92
C GLN A 219 16.25 -1.61 10.43
N PRO A 220 17.22 -2.32 11.04
CA PRO A 220 17.15 -2.68 12.46
C PRO A 220 17.13 -1.46 13.37
N LYS A 221 17.83 -0.38 13.02
CA LYS A 221 17.80 0.86 13.80
C LYS A 221 16.42 1.53 13.77
N SER A 222 15.72 1.52 12.63
CA SER A 222 14.33 2.00 12.57
C SER A 222 13.43 1.17 13.47
N ALA A 223 13.59 -0.17 13.49
CA ALA A 223 12.84 -1.04 14.38
C ALA A 223 13.11 -0.71 15.86
N THR A 224 14.36 -0.47 16.25
CA THR A 224 14.73 -0.05 17.62
C THR A 224 14.07 1.28 18.00
N ILE A 225 14.09 2.27 17.10
CA ILE A 225 13.41 3.56 17.30
C ILE A 225 11.91 3.34 17.51
N LEU A 226 11.26 2.55 16.65
CA LEU A 226 9.84 2.25 16.74
C LEU A 226 9.46 1.62 18.09
N PHE A 227 10.26 0.67 18.59
CA PHE A 227 10.06 0.07 19.90
C PHE A 227 10.20 1.08 21.05
N HIS A 228 11.14 2.02 20.95
CA HIS A 228 11.28 3.10 21.93
C HIS A 228 9.99 3.92 22.06
N TYR A 229 9.24 4.08 20.97
CA TYR A 229 7.95 4.79 20.94
C TYR A 229 6.72 3.88 21.05
N GLY A 230 6.90 2.63 21.52
CA GLY A 230 5.80 1.73 21.85
C GLY A 230 5.21 0.94 20.68
N ALA A 231 6.01 0.68 19.65
CA ALA A 231 5.61 -0.25 18.60
C ALA A 231 5.40 -1.67 19.15
N VAL A 232 4.42 -2.40 18.60
CA VAL A 232 4.07 -3.77 19.00
C VAL A 232 4.39 -4.73 17.87
N ALA A 233 5.28 -5.72 18.13
CA ALA A 233 5.76 -6.66 17.12
C ALA A 233 4.69 -7.65 16.63
N ASP A 234 3.94 -8.22 17.57
CA ASP A 234 3.00 -9.33 17.32
C ASP A 234 1.53 -8.84 17.29
N ARG A 235 1.29 -7.67 16.70
CA ARG A 235 -0.04 -7.05 16.68
C ARG A 235 -0.93 -7.67 15.60
N PRO A 236 -2.21 -8.04 15.92
CA PRO A 236 -3.21 -8.35 14.90
C PRO A 236 -3.63 -7.08 14.10
N PRO A 237 -4.04 -7.21 12.84
CA PRO A 237 -4.14 -8.45 12.08
C PRO A 237 -2.76 -9.02 11.76
N TYR A 238 -2.67 -10.35 11.74
CA TYR A 238 -1.39 -11.06 11.61
C TYR A 238 -0.63 -10.77 10.31
N ASP A 239 -1.33 -10.32 9.26
CA ASP A 239 -0.72 -9.90 7.99
C ASP A 239 0.12 -8.63 8.13
N ALA A 240 -0.16 -7.80 9.15
CA ALA A 240 0.56 -6.56 9.44
C ALA A 240 1.71 -6.75 10.44
N CYS A 241 1.96 -7.97 10.93
CA CYS A 241 3.05 -8.21 11.86
C CYS A 241 4.42 -8.23 11.15
N ALA A 242 5.45 -7.79 11.86
CA ALA A 242 6.79 -7.65 11.29
C ALA A 242 7.47 -8.99 10.95
N TRP A 243 6.96 -10.14 11.42
CA TRP A 243 7.53 -11.45 11.14
C TRP A 243 7.44 -11.86 9.67
N GLY A 244 6.29 -11.62 9.03
CA GLY A 244 6.11 -11.90 7.60
C GLY A 244 7.16 -11.20 6.74
N PRO A 245 7.25 -9.86 6.78
CA PRO A 245 8.27 -9.09 6.10
C PRO A 245 9.71 -9.49 6.47
N ALA A 246 10.04 -9.63 7.75
CA ALA A 246 11.39 -10.00 8.18
C ALA A 246 11.83 -11.35 7.61
N ALA A 247 10.94 -12.35 7.61
CA ALA A 247 11.22 -13.65 7.02
C ALA A 247 11.27 -13.62 5.49
N MET A 248 10.36 -12.88 4.84
CA MET A 248 10.31 -12.76 3.38
C MET A 248 11.60 -12.21 2.78
N VAL A 249 12.20 -11.21 3.43
CA VAL A 249 13.43 -10.57 2.96
C VAL A 249 14.69 -11.07 3.68
N ASN A 250 14.56 -12.08 4.55
CA ASN A 250 15.67 -12.64 5.33
C ASN A 250 16.42 -11.59 6.18
N SER A 251 15.69 -10.69 6.81
CA SER A 251 16.27 -9.65 7.66
C SER A 251 16.57 -10.19 9.06
N SER A 252 17.64 -10.96 9.22
CA SER A 252 18.04 -11.55 10.51
C SER A 252 18.34 -10.50 11.57
N ASP A 253 18.82 -9.31 11.16
CA ASP A 253 19.16 -8.24 12.09
C ASP A 253 17.89 -7.56 12.63
N VAL A 254 16.85 -7.38 11.80
CA VAL A 254 15.54 -6.94 12.27
C VAL A 254 14.89 -8.02 13.13
N ALA A 255 14.95 -9.30 12.72
CA ALA A 255 14.43 -10.41 13.52
C ALA A 255 15.05 -10.41 14.93
N ARG A 256 16.35 -10.17 15.06
CA ARG A 256 17.03 -10.03 16.36
C ARG A 256 16.41 -8.90 17.19
N VAL A 257 16.23 -7.72 16.61
CA VAL A 257 15.60 -6.58 17.30
C VAL A 257 14.16 -6.92 17.74
N LEU A 258 13.37 -7.60 16.90
CA LEU A 258 12.02 -8.05 17.28
C LEU A 258 12.07 -8.96 18.51
N LEU A 259 12.97 -9.95 18.52
CA LEU A 259 13.14 -10.93 19.59
C LEU A 259 13.65 -10.31 20.88
N GLU A 260 14.61 -9.37 20.81
CA GLU A 260 15.12 -8.60 21.95
C GLU A 260 14.03 -7.76 22.63
N HIS A 261 12.99 -7.40 21.86
CA HIS A 261 11.82 -6.65 22.36
C HIS A 261 10.61 -7.55 22.63
N GLY A 262 10.82 -8.85 22.78
CA GLY A 262 9.81 -9.80 23.27
C GLY A 262 8.87 -10.35 22.22
N ALA A 263 9.17 -10.19 20.93
CA ALA A 263 8.40 -10.85 19.88
C ALA A 263 8.45 -12.38 20.04
N ASN A 264 7.34 -13.07 19.81
CA ASN A 264 7.24 -14.52 19.96
C ASN A 264 7.95 -15.24 18.79
N PRO A 265 9.06 -15.95 19.00
CA PRO A 265 9.74 -16.71 17.95
C PRO A 265 8.92 -17.89 17.42
N ASN A 266 7.87 -18.29 18.15
CA ASN A 266 6.98 -19.39 17.86
C ASN A 266 5.60 -18.91 17.37
N TRP A 267 5.49 -17.62 17.02
CA TRP A 267 4.29 -17.08 16.41
C TRP A 267 3.88 -17.92 15.17
N GLN A 268 2.58 -18.16 15.00
CA GLN A 268 2.05 -18.89 13.85
C GLN A 268 1.03 -18.04 13.10
N ASP A 269 1.14 -18.03 11.78
CA ASP A 269 0.14 -17.42 10.91
C ASP A 269 -1.14 -18.27 10.78
N GLU A 270 -2.08 -17.84 9.95
CA GLU A 270 -3.34 -18.55 9.70
C GLU A 270 -3.13 -19.96 9.11
N GLU A 271 -1.99 -20.19 8.44
CA GLU A 271 -1.58 -21.48 7.88
C GLU A 271 -0.77 -22.30 8.89
N GLY A 272 -0.60 -21.81 10.11
CA GLY A 272 0.21 -22.42 11.15
C GLY A 272 1.72 -22.33 10.93
N ASN A 273 2.17 -21.53 9.97
CA ASN A 273 3.59 -21.38 9.70
C ASN A 273 4.26 -20.51 10.77
N THR A 274 5.33 -21.00 11.36
CA THR A 274 6.23 -20.22 12.20
C THR A 274 7.16 -19.33 11.35
N PRO A 275 7.85 -18.34 11.95
CA PRO A 275 8.86 -17.55 11.23
C PRO A 275 9.91 -18.42 10.51
N ILE A 276 10.26 -19.59 11.07
CA ILE A 276 11.17 -20.55 10.42
C ILE A 276 10.54 -21.14 9.15
N HIS A 277 9.27 -21.56 9.20
CA HIS A 277 8.57 -22.04 7.99
C HIS A 277 8.55 -20.93 6.91
N ARG A 278 8.22 -19.70 7.30
CA ARG A 278 8.13 -18.56 6.40
C ARG A 278 9.46 -18.27 5.69
N VAL A 279 10.58 -18.24 6.41
CA VAL A 279 11.89 -17.97 5.78
C VAL A 279 12.31 -19.10 4.84
N ILE A 280 11.99 -20.35 5.16
CA ILE A 280 12.28 -21.51 4.30
C ILE A 280 11.43 -21.47 3.02
N ARG A 281 10.16 -21.08 3.11
CA ARG A 281 9.24 -20.97 1.96
C ARG A 281 9.46 -19.71 1.12
N SER A 282 10.22 -18.73 1.63
CA SER A 282 10.46 -17.48 0.92
C SER A 282 11.29 -17.70 -0.34
N ARG A 283 10.76 -17.30 -1.49
CA ARG A 283 11.47 -17.34 -2.78
C ARG A 283 12.51 -16.23 -2.95
N LEU A 284 12.49 -15.26 -2.04
CA LEU A 284 13.42 -14.12 -2.06
C LEU A 284 14.70 -14.40 -1.24
N VAL A 285 14.68 -15.44 -0.42
CA VAL A 285 15.77 -15.79 0.51
C VAL A 285 16.74 -16.77 -0.16
N LEU A 286 17.99 -16.36 -0.28
CA LEU A 286 19.04 -17.22 -0.83
C LEU A 286 19.72 -18.09 0.25
N ASP A 287 19.81 -17.61 1.49
CA ASP A 287 20.41 -18.29 2.63
C ASP A 287 19.63 -18.04 3.93
N PRO A 288 18.73 -18.95 4.33
CA PRO A 288 17.94 -18.79 5.53
C PRO A 288 18.68 -19.13 6.82
N ALA A 289 19.92 -19.69 6.75
CA ALA A 289 20.60 -20.26 7.91
C ALA A 289 20.82 -19.24 9.04
N LYS A 290 21.26 -18.01 8.72
CA LYS A 290 21.47 -16.95 9.72
C LYS A 290 20.17 -16.56 10.42
N PHE A 291 19.08 -16.43 9.68
CA PHE A 291 17.77 -16.11 10.23
C PHE A 291 17.25 -17.22 11.17
N VAL A 292 17.37 -18.47 10.73
CA VAL A 292 17.01 -19.65 11.53
C VAL A 292 17.83 -19.72 12.81
N GLN A 293 19.17 -19.52 12.72
CA GLN A 293 20.04 -19.48 13.90
C GLN A 293 19.60 -18.40 14.89
N THR A 294 19.30 -17.19 14.41
CA THR A 294 18.80 -16.10 15.26
C THR A 294 17.54 -16.53 16.00
N LEU A 295 16.56 -17.14 15.33
CA LEU A 295 15.33 -17.61 15.98
C LEU A 295 15.62 -18.71 17.04
N LEU A 296 16.54 -19.64 16.74
CA LEU A 296 16.92 -20.72 17.67
C LEU A 296 17.65 -20.19 18.92
N GLU A 297 18.43 -19.14 18.81
CA GLU A 297 19.07 -18.45 19.95
C GLU A 297 18.01 -17.91 20.93
N PHE A 298 16.85 -17.50 20.45
CA PHE A 298 15.74 -16.98 21.23
C PHE A 298 14.64 -18.01 21.53
N GLY A 299 14.92 -19.31 21.38
CA GLY A 299 14.04 -20.39 21.84
C GLY A 299 12.93 -20.77 20.85
N ALA A 300 13.17 -20.60 19.55
CA ALA A 300 12.25 -21.13 18.55
C ALA A 300 12.13 -22.64 18.64
N ASP A 301 10.90 -23.15 18.63
CA ASP A 301 10.55 -24.57 18.68
C ASP A 301 10.45 -25.13 17.25
N VAL A 302 11.42 -25.97 16.90
CA VAL A 302 11.50 -26.63 15.59
C VAL A 302 10.53 -27.81 15.42
N SER A 303 9.83 -28.21 16.48
CA SER A 303 8.84 -29.29 16.45
C SER A 303 7.43 -28.85 16.08
N LEU A 304 7.16 -27.55 16.08
CA LEU A 304 5.87 -26.99 15.72
C LEU A 304 5.50 -27.34 14.28
N ARG A 305 4.23 -27.72 14.08
CA ARG A 305 3.71 -28.12 12.78
C ARG A 305 2.75 -27.06 12.23
N ASN A 306 2.84 -26.83 10.93
CA ASN A 306 1.87 -26.02 10.21
C ASN A 306 0.58 -26.79 9.91
N CYS A 307 -0.41 -26.17 9.25
CA CYS A 307 -1.68 -26.81 8.88
C CYS A 307 -1.52 -28.00 7.91
N GLU A 308 -0.37 -28.11 7.22
CA GLU A 308 -0.02 -29.27 6.39
C GLU A 308 0.59 -30.43 7.22
N GLY A 309 0.69 -30.26 8.54
CA GLY A 309 1.30 -31.23 9.47
C GLY A 309 2.82 -31.29 9.39
N ARG A 310 3.48 -30.35 8.72
CA ARG A 310 4.92 -30.30 8.51
C ARG A 310 5.62 -29.47 9.57
N THR A 311 6.74 -29.99 10.08
CA THR A 311 7.72 -29.18 10.82
C THR A 311 8.56 -28.32 9.87
N PRO A 312 9.29 -27.29 10.36
CA PRO A 312 10.24 -26.56 9.53
C PRO A 312 11.26 -27.45 8.82
N CYS A 313 11.68 -28.55 9.48
CA CYS A 313 12.60 -29.51 8.88
C CYS A 313 11.96 -30.30 7.74
N ASP A 314 10.72 -30.80 7.94
CA ASP A 314 9.96 -31.51 6.92
C ASP A 314 9.75 -30.61 5.68
N GLU A 315 9.47 -29.31 5.89
CA GLU A 315 9.30 -28.32 4.83
C GLU A 315 10.60 -28.11 4.04
N ALA A 316 11.71 -27.92 4.74
CA ALA A 316 13.02 -27.73 4.12
C ALA A 316 13.45 -28.97 3.30
N GLU A 317 13.19 -30.17 3.83
CA GLU A 317 13.48 -31.42 3.13
C GLU A 317 12.61 -31.61 1.87
N ALA A 318 11.31 -31.29 1.96
CA ALA A 318 10.39 -31.36 0.83
C ALA A 318 10.86 -30.41 -0.31
N LEU A 319 11.24 -29.17 0.03
CA LEU A 319 11.77 -28.21 -0.94
C LEU A 319 13.11 -28.66 -1.55
N PHE A 320 13.97 -29.25 -0.73
CA PHE A 320 15.27 -29.79 -1.20
C PHE A 320 15.09 -30.93 -2.20
N GLN A 321 14.13 -31.84 -1.94
CA GLN A 321 13.83 -32.94 -2.86
C GLN A 321 13.15 -32.42 -4.14
N ALA A 322 12.22 -31.47 -4.02
CA ALA A 322 11.59 -30.83 -5.18
C ALA A 322 12.63 -30.10 -6.05
N GLY A 323 13.60 -29.39 -5.44
CA GLY A 323 14.67 -28.73 -6.18
C GLY A 323 15.62 -29.69 -6.92
N LYS A 324 15.81 -30.91 -6.41
CA LYS A 324 16.58 -31.95 -7.10
C LYS A 324 15.84 -32.53 -8.33
N SER A 325 14.51 -32.49 -8.32
CA SER A 325 13.68 -33.01 -9.41
C SER A 325 13.30 -31.95 -10.45
N ALA A 326 13.51 -30.68 -10.15
CA ALA A 326 13.15 -29.56 -11.02
C ALA A 326 14.37 -29.03 -11.79
N GLU A 327 14.91 -29.80 -12.73
CA GLU A 327 15.83 -29.27 -13.73
C GLU A 327 15.15 -28.36 -14.77
N THR A 328 13.85 -28.13 -14.67
CA THR A 328 13.07 -27.40 -15.67
C THR A 328 11.99 -26.51 -15.04
N TYR A 329 12.06 -25.20 -15.35
CA TYR A 329 10.91 -24.32 -15.45
C TYR A 329 10.47 -23.48 -14.25
N PHE A 330 11.39 -22.68 -13.61
CA PHE A 330 10.91 -21.48 -12.90
C PHE A 330 11.93 -20.33 -13.00
N PRO A 331 11.49 -19.09 -13.37
CA PRO A 331 12.38 -17.93 -13.49
C PRO A 331 12.79 -17.28 -12.15
N VAL A 332 12.40 -17.85 -11.01
CA VAL A 332 12.77 -17.37 -9.68
C VAL A 332 13.81 -18.32 -9.08
N ARG A 333 14.98 -17.79 -8.71
CA ARG A 333 16.06 -18.60 -8.14
C ARG A 333 15.59 -19.26 -6.83
N PRO A 334 15.46 -20.60 -6.76
CA PRO A 334 15.19 -21.27 -5.49
C PRO A 334 16.39 -21.09 -4.54
N ILE A 335 16.15 -21.25 -3.23
CA ILE A 335 17.25 -21.35 -2.25
C ILE A 335 18.27 -22.36 -2.80
N GLY A 336 19.54 -21.95 -2.88
CA GLY A 336 20.59 -22.82 -3.40
C GLY A 336 20.63 -24.14 -2.59
N PRO A 337 20.79 -25.31 -3.25
CA PRO A 337 20.73 -26.61 -2.57
C PRO A 337 21.73 -26.74 -1.40
N LYS A 338 22.86 -26.06 -1.45
CA LYS A 338 23.84 -26.02 -0.34
C LYS A 338 23.28 -25.29 0.89
N ASN A 339 22.65 -24.14 0.69
CA ASN A 339 22.12 -23.31 1.79
C ASN A 339 20.92 -23.99 2.45
N LEU A 340 20.08 -24.64 1.65
CA LEU A 340 18.95 -25.42 2.18
C LEU A 340 19.45 -26.65 2.93
N GLN A 341 20.49 -27.33 2.46
CA GLN A 341 21.11 -28.47 3.14
C GLN A 341 21.73 -28.05 4.49
N GLN A 342 22.39 -26.90 4.54
CA GLN A 342 22.90 -26.33 5.79
C GLN A 342 21.76 -26.06 6.78
N THR A 343 20.67 -25.46 6.32
CA THR A 343 19.47 -25.20 7.15
C THR A 343 18.87 -26.48 7.69
N ILE A 344 18.73 -27.52 6.84
CA ILE A 344 18.26 -28.84 7.27
C ILE A 344 19.18 -29.42 8.37
N GLN A 345 20.49 -29.30 8.21
CA GLN A 345 21.44 -29.79 9.21
C GLN A 345 21.29 -29.08 10.55
N ILE A 346 21.10 -27.74 10.54
CA ILE A 346 20.87 -26.94 11.75
C ILE A 346 19.60 -27.41 12.44
N LEU A 347 18.48 -27.55 11.70
CA LEU A 347 17.18 -27.96 12.24
C LEU A 347 17.20 -29.38 12.82
N ARG A 348 17.84 -30.34 12.13
CA ARG A 348 18.00 -31.72 12.62
C ARG A 348 18.84 -31.77 13.89
N SER A 349 19.94 -31.02 13.96
CA SER A 349 20.78 -30.96 15.16
C SER A 349 20.00 -30.43 16.36
N ARG A 350 19.11 -29.46 16.15
CA ARG A 350 18.28 -28.90 17.21
C ARG A 350 17.19 -29.86 17.64
N LEU A 351 16.51 -30.53 16.70
CA LEU A 351 15.53 -31.58 17.02
C LEU A 351 16.13 -32.71 17.86
N ALA A 352 17.38 -33.17 17.54
CA ALA A 352 18.05 -34.22 18.29
C ALA A 352 18.44 -33.80 19.71
N GLN A 353 18.48 -32.52 20.04
CA GLN A 353 18.74 -32.00 21.39
C GLN A 353 17.47 -31.88 22.24
N THR A 354 16.29 -31.99 21.62
CA THR A 354 14.99 -31.81 22.28
C THR A 354 14.43 -33.14 22.82
N PHE A 355 15.02 -34.27 22.41
CA PHE A 355 14.74 -35.62 22.88
C PHE A 355 15.94 -36.18 23.68
#